data_20e62f2c0ae679412d22442aa03337cb
#
_entry.id   20e62f2c0ae679412d22442aa03337cb
#
_cell.length_a   1.000
_cell.length_b   1.000
_cell.length_c   1.000
_cell.angle_alpha   90.00
_cell.angle_beta   90.00
_cell.angle_gamma   90.00
#
_symmetry.space_group_name_H-M   'P 1'
#
loop_
_entity.id
_entity.type
_entity.pdbx_description
1 polymer ?
#
loop_
_entity_poly.entity_id
_entity_poly.type
_entity_poly.pdbx_seq_one_letter_code
_entity_poly.pdbx_strand_id
1 'polypeptide(L)'
;MKYIYNLSFLGILTVMCSACKTQVITPAIVPPVEIEAPQPAPTSHSLGIIGAVEPVYVLPMKAPFVGRIDTGAETSSIDASDIKTFERDGEKWVSFTIVNRETGEKHRFEKELARQTKITRINQHEKRLVVNLDVKLGNEIITAEFSLADRSKFEYQALIGRNILTGRAIVDTSLENTLH
;
A
#
# COMPACT_ATOMS: atom_id res chain seq x y z
N MET A 1 14.12 -92.94 -29.65
CA MET A 1 15.40 -93.69 -29.51
C MET A 1 16.17 -93.21 -28.32
N LYS A 2 16.39 -94.10 -27.36
CA LYS A 2 17.48 -94.19 -26.40
C LYS A 2 17.58 -93.04 -25.35
N TYR A 3 17.17 -93.27 -24.11
CA TYR A 3 17.93 -93.89 -23.00
C TYR A 3 19.08 -92.93 -22.51
N ILE A 4 19.40 -92.66 -21.25
CA ILE A 4 19.30 -93.36 -19.98
C ILE A 4 20.05 -92.46 -18.90
N TYR A 5 19.73 -92.58 -17.64
CA TYR A 5 20.39 -92.56 -16.32
C TYR A 5 20.48 -91.22 -15.60
N ASN A 6 19.69 -91.00 -14.59
CA ASN A 6 19.83 -91.43 -13.20
C ASN A 6 21.24 -91.22 -12.61
N LEU A 7 21.30 -90.25 -11.69
CA LEU A 7 22.08 -90.50 -10.47
C LEU A 7 21.67 -89.47 -9.35
N SER A 8 21.19 -90.04 -8.29
CA SER A 8 20.96 -89.42 -6.98
C SER A 8 22.25 -88.83 -6.43
N PHE A 9 22.17 -87.66 -5.87
CA PHE A 9 23.11 -87.24 -4.83
C PHE A 9 22.40 -86.57 -3.70
N LEU A 10 22.44 -87.19 -2.56
CA LEU A 10 22.05 -86.81 -1.22
C LEU A 10 23.04 -85.73 -0.74
N GLY A 11 22.59 -84.54 -0.37
CA GLY A 11 23.48 -83.49 0.06
C GLY A 11 22.79 -82.48 1.00
N ILE A 12 22.81 -82.82 2.23
CA ILE A 12 22.95 -81.98 3.45
C ILE A 12 22.22 -80.61 3.44
N LEU A 13 21.13 -80.57 4.16
CA LEU A 13 20.39 -79.38 4.59
C LEU A 13 21.21 -78.63 5.65
N THR A 14 21.93 -77.60 5.23
CA THR A 14 22.57 -76.61 6.16
C THR A 14 21.56 -75.51 6.45
N VAL A 15 20.98 -75.53 7.63
CA VAL A 15 20.17 -74.40 8.17
C VAL A 15 21.11 -73.27 8.48
N MET A 16 21.11 -72.28 7.56
CA MET A 16 21.70 -70.95 7.85
C MET A 16 20.76 -70.14 8.71
N CYS A 17 21.08 -70.08 9.98
CA CYS A 17 20.43 -69.15 10.91
C CYS A 17 20.77 -67.70 10.49
N SER A 18 19.88 -67.02 9.75
CA SER A 18 20.02 -65.59 9.49
C SER A 18 19.85 -64.83 10.76
N ALA A 19 20.96 -64.32 11.30
CA ALA A 19 20.94 -63.39 12.40
C ALA A 19 20.24 -62.11 11.98
N CYS A 20 19.05 -61.87 12.51
CA CYS A 20 18.31 -60.63 12.37
C CYS A 20 19.14 -59.52 13.03
N LYS A 21 19.86 -58.72 12.24
CA LYS A 21 20.49 -57.48 12.74
C LYS A 21 19.40 -56.44 12.96
N THR A 22 19.01 -56.26 14.21
CA THR A 22 18.19 -55.17 14.63
C THR A 22 18.98 -53.87 14.38
N GLN A 23 18.62 -53.12 13.35
CA GLN A 23 19.15 -51.77 13.17
C GLN A 23 18.53 -50.85 14.21
N VAL A 24 19.31 -50.39 15.13
CA VAL A 24 18.95 -49.31 16.06
C VAL A 24 18.88 -48.04 15.22
N ILE A 25 17.66 -47.59 14.93
CA ILE A 25 17.42 -46.29 14.31
C ILE A 25 17.68 -45.24 15.39
N THR A 26 18.85 -44.64 15.35
CA THR A 26 19.15 -43.45 16.17
C THR A 26 18.28 -42.29 15.63
N PRO A 27 17.40 -41.69 16.48
CA PRO A 27 16.64 -40.53 16.00
C PRO A 27 17.62 -39.41 15.60
N ALA A 28 17.49 -38.91 14.39
CA ALA A 28 18.24 -37.74 13.94
C ALA A 28 17.86 -36.56 14.85
N ILE A 29 18.83 -36.03 15.55
CA ILE A 29 18.67 -34.78 16.30
C ILE A 29 18.47 -33.69 15.25
N VAL A 30 17.22 -33.27 15.02
CA VAL A 30 16.91 -32.09 14.24
C VAL A 30 17.45 -30.89 15.02
N PRO A 31 18.39 -30.10 14.47
CA PRO A 31 18.85 -28.91 15.18
C PRO A 31 17.66 -28.01 15.45
N PRO A 32 17.65 -27.29 16.59
CA PRO A 32 16.56 -26.35 16.90
C PRO A 32 16.43 -25.36 15.72
N VAL A 33 15.23 -25.23 15.20
CA VAL A 33 14.92 -24.15 14.24
C VAL A 33 15.12 -22.86 15.03
N GLU A 34 16.18 -22.14 14.72
CA GLU A 34 16.41 -20.79 15.22
C GLU A 34 15.28 -19.93 14.65
N ILE A 35 14.27 -19.67 15.48
CA ILE A 35 13.20 -18.74 15.13
C ILE A 35 13.87 -17.37 15.16
N GLU A 36 14.23 -16.87 13.98
CA GLU A 36 14.70 -15.51 13.80
C GLU A 36 13.64 -14.58 14.40
N ALA A 37 14.03 -13.85 15.45
CA ALA A 37 13.13 -12.91 16.10
C ALA A 37 12.58 -11.95 15.04
N PRO A 38 11.27 -11.61 15.07
CA PRO A 38 10.69 -10.69 14.11
C PRO A 38 11.53 -9.42 14.08
N GLN A 39 12.06 -9.08 12.91
CA GLN A 39 12.79 -7.84 12.73
C GLN A 39 11.89 -6.69 13.17
N PRO A 40 12.33 -5.81 14.10
CA PRO A 40 11.50 -4.71 14.53
C PRO A 40 11.13 -3.87 13.30
N ALA A 41 9.83 -3.70 13.09
CA ALA A 41 9.31 -2.80 12.06
C ALA A 41 9.95 -1.42 12.25
N PRO A 42 10.18 -0.64 11.15
CA PRO A 42 10.75 0.70 11.25
C PRO A 42 9.94 1.52 12.25
N THR A 43 10.57 1.89 13.35
CA THR A 43 9.91 2.40 14.56
C THR A 43 9.58 3.88 14.53
N SER A 44 9.76 4.58 13.40
CA SER A 44 9.39 5.99 13.31
C SER A 44 8.64 6.29 12.03
N HIS A 45 7.33 6.43 12.15
CA HIS A 45 6.52 7.10 11.14
C HIS A 45 6.74 8.60 11.28
N SER A 46 7.11 9.27 10.19
CA SER A 46 7.52 10.67 10.23
C SER A 46 6.40 11.63 10.69
N LEU A 47 5.14 11.28 10.41
CA LEU A 47 3.96 12.00 10.92
C LEU A 47 3.48 11.45 12.28
N GLY A 48 4.02 10.33 12.75
CA GLY A 48 3.62 9.73 14.02
C GLY A 48 2.22 9.10 13.99
N ILE A 49 1.50 9.23 15.11
CA ILE A 49 0.08 8.85 15.23
C ILE A 49 -0.74 10.08 14.90
N ILE A 50 -1.62 9.97 13.89
CA ILE A 50 -2.49 11.06 13.44
C ILE A 50 -3.96 10.67 13.58
N GLY A 51 -4.83 11.68 13.61
CA GLY A 51 -6.26 11.49 13.79
C GLY A 51 -7.02 11.18 12.50
N ALA A 52 -8.34 11.05 12.63
CA ALA A 52 -9.26 10.85 11.52
C ALA A 52 -9.43 12.11 10.67
N VAL A 53 -9.18 13.28 11.25
CA VAL A 53 -9.31 14.60 10.62
C VAL A 53 -8.10 15.44 11.02
N GLU A 54 -7.40 16.02 10.03
CA GLU A 54 -6.18 16.78 10.26
C GLU A 54 -6.12 18.06 9.42
N PRO A 55 -5.42 19.10 9.90
CA PRO A 55 -5.17 20.29 9.11
C PRO A 55 -4.21 19.99 7.95
N VAL A 56 -4.61 20.33 6.73
CA VAL A 56 -3.85 20.12 5.50
C VAL A 56 -3.62 21.47 4.82
N TYR A 57 -2.38 21.88 4.66
CA TYR A 57 -2.03 23.08 3.92
C TYR A 57 -1.68 22.74 2.48
N VAL A 58 -2.37 23.32 1.51
CA VAL A 58 -2.05 23.16 0.08
C VAL A 58 -1.22 24.36 -0.37
N LEU A 59 0.07 24.16 -0.54
CA LEU A 59 0.98 25.26 -0.85
C LEU A 59 0.74 25.83 -2.27
N PRO A 60 0.74 27.16 -2.47
CA PRO A 60 1.21 28.20 -1.56
C PRO A 60 0.11 28.84 -0.68
N MET A 61 -1.07 28.22 -0.58
CA MET A 61 -2.16 28.75 0.25
C MET A 61 -1.78 28.77 1.73
N LYS A 62 -2.29 29.75 2.46
CA LYS A 62 -1.91 29.99 3.86
C LYS A 62 -2.86 29.35 4.85
N ALA A 63 -4.15 29.29 4.50
CA ALA A 63 -5.16 28.69 5.36
C ALA A 63 -5.16 27.14 5.22
N PRO A 64 -5.23 26.40 6.34
CA PRO A 64 -5.38 24.97 6.30
C PRO A 64 -6.78 24.58 5.79
N PHE A 65 -6.84 23.43 5.14
CA PHE A 65 -8.09 22.71 4.86
C PHE A 65 -8.32 21.69 5.96
N VAL A 66 -9.56 21.49 6.34
CA VAL A 66 -9.96 20.35 7.15
C VAL A 66 -9.91 19.12 6.25
N GLY A 67 -8.94 18.26 6.48
CA GLY A 67 -8.68 17.08 5.65
C GLY A 67 -9.12 15.80 6.33
N ARG A 68 -9.89 14.97 5.62
CA ARG A 68 -10.22 13.62 6.05
C ARG A 68 -9.05 12.67 5.79
N ILE A 69 -8.59 11.97 6.82
CA ILE A 69 -7.62 10.89 6.69
C ILE A 69 -8.38 9.61 6.29
N ASP A 70 -8.02 9.05 5.13
CA ASP A 70 -8.76 7.92 4.54
C ASP A 70 -7.78 6.80 4.13
N THR A 71 -7.65 5.82 5.00
CA THR A 71 -6.80 4.64 4.77
C THR A 71 -7.38 3.70 3.69
N GLY A 72 -8.65 3.86 3.31
CA GLY A 72 -9.29 3.12 2.22
C GLY A 72 -8.97 3.68 0.84
N ALA A 73 -8.69 4.98 0.74
CA ALA A 73 -8.37 5.64 -0.53
C ALA A 73 -6.92 5.39 -0.96
N GLU A 74 -6.72 5.00 -2.20
CA GLU A 74 -5.37 4.84 -2.78
C GLU A 74 -4.69 6.19 -3.02
N THR A 75 -5.43 7.15 -3.59
CA THR A 75 -4.94 8.47 -3.99
C THR A 75 -5.69 9.57 -3.24
N SER A 76 -4.97 10.57 -2.81
CA SER A 76 -5.53 11.78 -2.20
C SER A 76 -6.41 12.56 -3.19
N SER A 77 -7.33 13.37 -2.69
CA SER A 77 -8.18 14.23 -3.53
C SER A 77 -8.41 15.59 -2.91
N ILE A 78 -8.66 16.58 -3.75
CA ILE A 78 -8.92 17.97 -3.35
C ILE A 78 -10.11 18.53 -4.11
N ASP A 79 -10.88 19.39 -3.45
CA ASP A 79 -11.96 20.14 -4.05
C ASP A 79 -11.39 21.18 -5.01
N ALA A 80 -11.74 21.07 -6.29
CA ALA A 80 -11.25 21.95 -7.33
C ALA A 80 -12.35 22.32 -8.32
N SER A 81 -12.34 23.57 -8.75
CA SER A 81 -13.23 24.15 -9.74
C SER A 81 -12.48 24.72 -10.95
N ASP A 82 -13.20 25.16 -11.96
CA ASP A 82 -12.66 25.79 -13.17
C ASP A 82 -11.54 24.96 -13.85
N ILE A 83 -11.67 23.64 -13.82
CA ILE A 83 -10.66 22.71 -14.32
C ILE A 83 -10.61 22.76 -15.85
N LYS A 84 -9.44 23.11 -16.42
CA LYS A 84 -9.19 23.18 -17.86
C LYS A 84 -7.88 22.54 -18.20
N THR A 85 -7.87 21.73 -19.23
CA THR A 85 -6.64 21.17 -19.79
C THR A 85 -6.12 22.05 -20.93
N PHE A 86 -4.82 22.20 -21.03
CA PHE A 86 -4.14 22.88 -22.13
C PHE A 86 -2.79 22.21 -22.41
N GLU A 87 -2.14 22.60 -23.47
CA GLU A 87 -0.82 22.11 -23.84
C GLU A 87 0.21 23.23 -23.65
N ARG A 88 1.37 22.89 -23.11
CA ARG A 88 2.52 23.78 -22.97
C ARG A 88 3.78 22.95 -23.25
N ASP A 89 4.60 23.38 -24.18
CA ASP A 89 5.88 22.76 -24.58
C ASP A 89 5.76 21.26 -24.92
N GLY A 90 4.62 20.86 -25.54
CA GLY A 90 4.33 19.46 -25.90
C GLY A 90 3.78 18.61 -24.76
N GLU A 91 3.69 19.15 -23.54
CA GLU A 91 3.16 18.45 -22.36
C GLU A 91 1.74 18.90 -22.02
N LYS A 92 0.96 17.99 -21.41
CA LYS A 92 -0.40 18.29 -20.98
C LYS A 92 -0.39 18.95 -19.61
N TRP A 93 -1.03 20.10 -19.53
CA TRP A 93 -1.17 20.88 -18.31
C TRP A 93 -2.64 21.00 -17.90
N VAL A 94 -2.85 21.28 -16.62
CA VAL A 94 -4.16 21.52 -16.04
C VAL A 94 -4.13 22.83 -15.28
N SER A 95 -5.05 23.74 -15.60
CA SER A 95 -5.36 24.89 -14.76
C SER A 95 -6.62 24.61 -13.97
N PHE A 96 -6.62 24.98 -12.69
CA PHE A 96 -7.77 24.78 -11.79
C PHE A 96 -7.72 25.78 -10.65
N THR A 97 -8.83 25.92 -9.96
CA THR A 97 -8.97 26.83 -8.81
C THR A 97 -9.29 25.99 -7.56
N ILE A 98 -8.59 26.28 -6.47
CA ILE A 98 -8.92 25.80 -5.13
C ILE A 98 -9.42 26.98 -4.30
N VAL A 99 -10.53 26.79 -3.60
CA VAL A 99 -11.12 27.77 -2.70
C VAL A 99 -11.26 27.14 -1.33
N ASN A 100 -10.63 27.72 -0.31
CA ASN A 100 -10.88 27.33 1.07
C ASN A 100 -12.26 27.86 1.50
N ARG A 101 -13.19 26.97 1.80
CA ARG A 101 -14.60 27.35 2.10
C ARG A 101 -14.73 28.11 3.44
N GLU A 102 -13.82 27.88 4.37
CA GLU A 102 -13.87 28.52 5.69
C GLU A 102 -13.36 29.96 5.66
N THR A 103 -12.28 30.20 4.93
CA THR A 103 -11.61 31.51 4.90
C THR A 103 -11.93 32.32 3.65
N GLY A 104 -12.43 31.67 2.60
CA GLY A 104 -12.62 32.29 1.28
C GLY A 104 -11.30 32.48 0.52
N GLU A 105 -10.16 32.02 1.05
CA GLU A 105 -8.88 32.09 0.33
C GLU A 105 -8.98 31.30 -0.96
N LYS A 106 -8.57 31.95 -2.07
CA LYS A 106 -8.66 31.38 -3.41
C LYS A 106 -7.32 31.43 -4.10
N HIS A 107 -6.91 30.32 -4.71
CA HIS A 107 -5.70 30.25 -5.53
C HIS A 107 -5.95 29.50 -6.83
N ARG A 108 -5.41 30.02 -7.94
CA ARG A 108 -5.41 29.34 -9.23
C ARG A 108 -4.08 28.68 -9.45
N PHE A 109 -4.14 27.39 -9.72
CA PHE A 109 -3.00 26.54 -10.00
C PHE A 109 -2.88 26.27 -11.49
N GLU A 110 -1.64 26.12 -11.96
CA GLU A 110 -1.29 25.49 -13.23
C GLU A 110 -0.26 24.42 -12.93
N LYS A 111 -0.59 23.17 -13.20
CA LYS A 111 0.26 22.01 -12.94
C LYS A 111 0.28 21.10 -14.15
N GLU A 112 1.39 20.41 -14.35
CA GLU A 112 1.47 19.33 -15.33
C GLU A 112 0.50 18.22 -14.97
N LEU A 113 -0.15 17.62 -15.96
CA LEU A 113 -1.05 16.49 -15.79
C LEU A 113 -0.23 15.23 -15.51
N ALA A 114 -0.22 14.77 -14.27
CA ALA A 114 0.48 13.54 -13.91
C ALA A 114 -0.17 12.31 -14.55
N ARG A 115 -1.49 12.19 -14.45
CA ARG A 115 -2.28 11.13 -15.09
C ARG A 115 -3.78 11.42 -15.09
N GLN A 116 -4.52 10.60 -15.84
CA GLN A 116 -5.99 10.56 -15.76
C GLN A 116 -6.41 9.26 -15.09
N THR A 117 -7.34 9.34 -14.15
CA THR A 117 -7.94 8.17 -13.52
C THR A 117 -9.42 8.08 -13.85
N LYS A 118 -9.91 6.86 -14.01
CA LYS A 118 -11.33 6.58 -14.25
C LYS A 118 -11.94 6.07 -12.95
N ILE A 119 -12.86 6.83 -12.38
CA ILE A 119 -13.62 6.40 -11.21
C ILE A 119 -14.93 5.80 -11.69
N THR A 120 -15.13 4.53 -11.37
CA THR A 120 -16.38 3.83 -11.64
C THR A 120 -17.24 3.89 -10.39
N ARG A 121 -18.35 4.61 -10.46
CA ARG A 121 -19.44 4.57 -9.47
C ARG A 121 -20.60 3.76 -10.06
N ILE A 122 -21.49 3.29 -9.21
CA ILE A 122 -22.73 2.65 -9.66
C ILE A 122 -23.44 3.63 -10.61
N ASN A 123 -23.50 3.29 -11.92
CA ASN A 123 -24.11 4.05 -13.00
C ASN A 123 -23.37 5.32 -13.52
N GLN A 124 -22.13 5.60 -13.12
CA GLN A 124 -21.39 6.74 -13.66
C GLN A 124 -19.90 6.43 -13.76
N HIS A 125 -19.32 6.83 -14.90
CA HIS A 125 -17.87 6.85 -15.10
C HIS A 125 -17.41 8.30 -15.09
N GLU A 126 -16.65 8.67 -14.10
CA GLU A 126 -16.04 9.99 -13.98
C GLU A 126 -14.53 9.88 -14.32
N LYS A 127 -14.07 10.71 -15.26
CA LYS A 127 -12.64 10.88 -15.50
C LYS A 127 -12.14 11.99 -14.60
N ARG A 128 -11.15 11.70 -13.76
CA ARG A 128 -10.49 12.69 -12.91
C ARG A 128 -9.07 12.94 -13.38
N LEU A 129 -8.70 14.19 -13.40
CA LEU A 129 -7.33 14.62 -13.65
C LEU A 129 -6.56 14.55 -12.34
N VAL A 130 -5.32 14.08 -12.41
CA VAL A 130 -4.42 13.94 -11.26
C VAL A 130 -3.22 14.81 -11.51
N VAL A 131 -2.87 15.60 -10.52
CA VAL A 131 -1.72 16.51 -10.54
C VAL A 131 -0.88 16.33 -9.26
N ASN A 132 0.37 16.73 -9.30
CA ASN A 132 1.21 16.80 -8.11
C ASN A 132 0.99 18.13 -7.38
N LEU A 133 0.69 18.04 -6.08
CA LEU A 133 0.60 19.19 -5.19
C LEU A 133 1.59 19.06 -4.05
N ASP A 134 2.11 20.20 -3.61
CA ASP A 134 2.89 20.29 -2.39
C ASP A 134 1.94 20.57 -1.23
N VAL A 135 1.86 19.65 -0.29
CA VAL A 135 1.02 19.78 0.89
C VAL A 135 1.87 19.73 2.16
N LYS A 136 1.50 20.53 3.15
CA LYS A 136 2.10 20.45 4.47
C LYS A 136 1.14 19.75 5.43
N LEU A 137 1.64 18.72 6.11
CA LEU A 137 0.99 17.97 7.18
C LEU A 137 1.91 18.01 8.41
N GLY A 138 1.45 18.61 9.50
CA GLY A 138 2.33 18.90 10.64
C GLY A 138 3.57 19.69 10.21
N ASN A 139 4.74 19.13 10.42
CA ASN A 139 6.02 19.77 10.05
C ASN A 139 6.57 19.28 8.69
N GLU A 140 5.89 18.37 7.99
CA GLU A 140 6.36 17.83 6.71
C GLU A 140 5.72 18.50 5.51
N ILE A 141 6.55 18.80 4.49
CA ILE A 141 6.09 19.19 3.16
C ILE A 141 6.25 17.97 2.25
N ILE A 142 5.15 17.53 1.68
CA ILE A 142 5.07 16.30 0.88
C ILE A 142 4.54 16.66 -0.51
N THR A 143 5.30 16.35 -1.55
CA THR A 143 4.79 16.37 -2.92
C THR A 143 4.08 15.07 -3.21
N ALA A 144 2.79 15.13 -3.52
CA ALA A 144 1.98 13.93 -3.77
C ALA A 144 0.92 14.16 -4.85
N GLU A 145 0.47 13.06 -5.43
CA GLU A 145 -0.62 13.05 -6.39
C GLU A 145 -1.97 13.34 -5.72
N PHE A 146 -2.70 14.28 -6.30
CA PHE A 146 -4.07 14.60 -5.93
C PHE A 146 -4.99 14.50 -7.13
N SER A 147 -6.10 13.78 -6.98
CA SER A 147 -7.18 13.83 -7.95
C SER A 147 -8.01 15.09 -7.73
N LEU A 148 -8.22 15.85 -8.81
CA LEU A 148 -9.08 17.01 -8.83
C LEU A 148 -10.53 16.54 -8.90
N ALA A 149 -11.35 16.94 -7.94
CA ALA A 149 -12.72 16.48 -7.82
C ALA A 149 -13.65 17.63 -7.41
N ASP A 150 -14.89 17.60 -7.86
CA ASP A 150 -15.96 18.39 -7.23
C ASP A 150 -16.34 17.72 -5.90
N ARG A 151 -15.91 18.36 -4.81
CA ARG A 151 -16.24 17.95 -3.44
C ARG A 151 -17.20 18.92 -2.75
N SER A 152 -17.88 19.78 -3.52
CA SER A 152 -18.81 20.80 -2.99
C SER A 152 -19.92 20.22 -2.09
N LYS A 153 -20.31 18.96 -2.34
CA LYS A 153 -21.31 18.23 -1.56
C LYS A 153 -20.73 17.38 -0.43
N PHE A 154 -19.41 17.36 -0.27
CA PHE A 154 -18.75 16.60 0.78
C PHE A 154 -18.39 17.51 1.95
N GLU A 155 -18.39 16.95 3.15
CA GLU A 155 -18.01 17.62 4.37
C GLU A 155 -16.56 18.15 4.27
N TYR A 156 -15.64 17.29 3.83
CA TYR A 156 -14.22 17.59 3.75
C TYR A 156 -13.79 17.96 2.33
N GLN A 157 -13.14 19.13 2.18
CA GLN A 157 -12.59 19.60 0.92
C GLN A 157 -11.35 18.82 0.47
N ALA A 158 -10.55 18.34 1.43
CA ALA A 158 -9.37 17.52 1.21
C ALA A 158 -9.58 16.11 1.77
N LEU A 159 -9.05 15.12 1.06
CA LEU A 159 -8.97 13.74 1.49
C LEU A 159 -7.54 13.26 1.30
N ILE A 160 -6.95 12.72 2.34
CA ILE A 160 -5.57 12.23 2.37
C ILE A 160 -5.59 10.71 2.32
N GLY A 161 -5.10 10.16 1.23
CA GLY A 161 -5.06 8.74 0.94
C GLY A 161 -3.72 8.07 1.26
N ARG A 162 -3.66 6.76 0.97
CA ARG A 162 -2.48 5.94 1.23
C ARG A 162 -1.21 6.40 0.50
N ASN A 163 -1.33 7.10 -0.63
CA ASN A 163 -0.18 7.68 -1.33
C ASN A 163 0.62 8.67 -0.46
N ILE A 164 0.00 9.25 0.55
CA ILE A 164 0.66 10.07 1.57
C ILE A 164 0.91 9.27 2.85
N LEU A 165 -0.07 8.49 3.31
CA LEU A 165 -0.07 7.87 4.63
C LEU A 165 0.91 6.69 4.76
N THR A 166 1.09 5.89 3.70
CA THR A 166 1.87 4.65 3.77
C THR A 166 3.31 4.92 4.19
N GLY A 167 3.72 4.30 5.28
CA GLY A 167 5.06 4.44 5.85
C GLY A 167 5.30 5.75 6.61
N ARG A 168 4.32 6.69 6.63
CA ARG A 168 4.47 7.99 7.30
C ARG A 168 3.60 8.15 8.54
N ALA A 169 2.47 7.46 8.61
CA ALA A 169 1.52 7.67 9.69
C ALA A 169 0.89 6.37 10.20
N ILE A 170 0.57 6.33 11.46
CA ILE A 170 -0.41 5.42 12.07
C ILE A 170 -1.69 6.23 12.28
N VAL A 171 -2.83 5.71 11.87
CA VAL A 171 -4.10 6.43 11.99
C VAL A 171 -4.90 5.90 13.17
N ASP A 172 -5.13 6.75 14.15
CA ASP A 172 -6.05 6.51 15.25
C ASP A 172 -7.34 7.30 15.01
N THR A 173 -8.40 6.61 14.67
CA THR A 173 -9.70 7.24 14.31
C THR A 173 -10.44 7.85 15.50
N SER A 174 -9.96 7.67 16.72
CA SER A 174 -10.50 8.32 17.92
C SER A 174 -9.95 9.74 18.14
N LEU A 175 -8.91 10.11 17.36
CA LEU A 175 -8.22 11.40 17.46
C LEU A 175 -8.56 12.30 16.27
N GLU A 176 -8.44 13.60 16.49
CA GLU A 176 -8.56 14.65 15.47
C GLU A 176 -7.60 15.80 15.80
N ASN A 177 -7.13 16.51 14.77
CA ASN A 177 -6.28 17.69 14.90
C ASN A 177 -5.01 17.45 15.75
N THR A 178 -4.33 16.36 15.48
CA THR A 178 -3.09 15.99 16.19
C THR A 178 -1.84 16.64 15.58
N LEU A 179 -1.91 17.06 14.31
CA LEU A 179 -0.83 17.72 13.61
C LEU A 179 -0.91 19.24 13.80
N HIS A 180 0.09 19.82 14.45
CA HIS A 180 0.21 21.26 14.75
C HIS A 180 1.23 21.93 13.86
#